data_73fc07586b7ed230263ff6c8e293f641
#
_entry.id   73fc07586b7ed230263ff6c8e293f641
#
_cell.length_a   1.000
_cell.length_b   1.000
_cell.length_c   1.000
_cell.angle_alpha   90.00
_cell.angle_beta   90.00
_cell.angle_gamma   90.00
#
_symmetry.space_group_name_H-M   'P 1'
#
loop_
_entity.id
_entity.type
_entity.pdbx_description
1 polymer ?
#
loop_
_entity_poly.entity_id
_entity_poly.type
_entity_poly.pdbx_seq_one_letter_code
_entity_poly.pdbx_strand_id
1 'polypeptide(L)'
;VLQTVNGTTYAYVLYDGYGASGALVAKVRCAENGGSSIVWTTDPYGTEGTSLNAKSGFQLSTPYLDDKGTPDDASDDTLYVGTISQYDDYEGGEWLTGTGSKVMALTGLDQNKPTVTNVLTGINGQINTPITTDGTYLYFGTWPGGSNAGTYYQVKLSDYSVKTFTPDSYGFYWAGAVSDGTNVYFGSDNGLLYWRSIADFDTTGGVLDLTDVASDAGNVRSTVMMDEDGFLYFTTQGGYLWCCSYKDGLTVEWHIKLGATSTSTPTKVGDRIYVGYYSGFNAGGVQCVTVSIGEDGSSYIPSVAPVASGFPVQSSIVVMGDGTGTDYLYFNTNAQKGAGYCYSYDGGTTGSKVW
;
A
#
# COMPACT_ATOMS: atom_id res chain seq x y z
N VAL A 1 5.88 -8.73 -0.05
CA VAL A 1 7.20 -8.30 -0.55
C VAL A 1 7.93 -9.47 -1.16
N LEU A 2 8.66 -9.25 -2.26
CA LEU A 2 9.48 -10.27 -2.92
C LEU A 2 10.96 -10.00 -2.66
N GLN A 3 11.74 -11.09 -2.59
CA GLN A 3 13.19 -11.07 -2.48
C GLN A 3 13.78 -12.16 -3.36
N THR A 4 14.82 -11.85 -4.10
CA THR A 4 15.58 -12.87 -4.86
C THR A 4 16.97 -12.99 -4.26
N VAL A 5 17.30 -14.18 -3.77
CA VAL A 5 18.61 -14.50 -3.17
C VAL A 5 19.22 -15.64 -3.97
N ASN A 6 20.41 -15.41 -4.53
CA ASN A 6 21.13 -16.39 -5.35
C ASN A 6 20.24 -17.06 -6.43
N GLY A 7 19.44 -16.26 -7.14
CA GLY A 7 18.53 -16.72 -8.19
C GLY A 7 17.26 -17.45 -7.71
N THR A 8 17.03 -17.52 -6.41
CA THR A 8 15.78 -18.08 -5.85
C THR A 8 14.92 -16.94 -5.32
N THR A 9 13.68 -16.86 -5.83
CA THR A 9 12.72 -15.84 -5.37
C THR A 9 11.90 -16.36 -4.19
N TYR A 10 11.76 -15.52 -3.18
CA TYR A 10 10.94 -15.72 -2.01
C TYR A 10 9.87 -14.62 -1.91
N ALA A 11 8.69 -14.99 -1.42
CA ALA A 11 7.64 -14.04 -1.07
C ALA A 11 7.48 -14.02 0.46
N TYR A 12 7.48 -12.83 1.05
CA TYR A 12 7.06 -12.63 2.43
C TYR A 12 5.60 -12.19 2.42
N VAL A 13 4.75 -13.00 3.02
CA VAL A 13 3.29 -12.84 2.99
C VAL A 13 2.79 -12.71 4.41
N LEU A 14 2.01 -11.66 4.64
CA LEU A 14 1.19 -11.51 5.84
C LEU A 14 -0.16 -12.13 5.55
N TYR A 15 -0.68 -12.92 6.46
CA TYR A 15 -2.02 -13.42 6.32
C TYR A 15 -2.78 -13.41 7.63
N ASP A 16 -4.08 -13.21 7.51
CA ASP A 16 -5.00 -13.20 8.62
C ASP A 16 -5.34 -14.64 9.02
N GLY A 17 -5.00 -15.00 10.26
CA GLY A 17 -5.36 -16.27 10.84
C GLY A 17 -6.72 -16.18 11.52
N TYR A 18 -7.80 -16.28 10.76
CA TYR A 18 -9.12 -16.34 11.37
C TYR A 18 -9.30 -17.63 12.21
N GLY A 19 -9.70 -17.47 13.48
CA GLY A 19 -9.89 -18.60 14.39
C GLY A 19 -8.64 -18.97 15.19
N ALA A 20 -8.39 -20.26 15.40
CA ALA A 20 -7.32 -20.75 16.28
C ALA A 20 -5.89 -20.61 15.72
N SER A 21 -5.74 -20.15 14.46
CA SER A 21 -4.45 -20.11 13.79
C SER A 21 -3.68 -18.80 13.97
N GLY A 22 -4.33 -17.72 14.44
CA GLY A 22 -3.71 -16.40 14.58
C GLY A 22 -3.24 -15.80 13.24
N ALA A 23 -2.79 -14.55 13.28
CA ALA A 23 -2.16 -13.91 12.14
C ALA A 23 -0.72 -14.37 11.99
N LEU A 24 -0.29 -14.68 10.77
CA LEU A 24 1.03 -15.25 10.50
C LEU A 24 1.78 -14.43 9.46
N VAL A 25 3.11 -14.43 9.60
CA VAL A 25 4.05 -14.07 8.55
C VAL A 25 4.63 -15.37 7.98
N ALA A 26 4.60 -15.50 6.67
CA ALA A 26 5.17 -16.66 5.98
C ALA A 26 6.26 -16.22 5.01
N LYS A 27 7.37 -17.00 4.97
CA LYS A 27 8.33 -16.98 3.87
C LYS A 27 7.99 -18.15 2.95
N VAL A 28 7.70 -17.82 1.70
CA VAL A 28 7.32 -18.77 0.66
C VAL A 28 8.38 -18.78 -0.43
N ARG A 29 8.94 -19.94 -0.74
CA ARG A 29 9.79 -20.11 -1.91
C ARG A 29 8.91 -20.15 -3.15
N CYS A 30 9.13 -19.24 -4.07
CA CYS A 30 8.45 -19.23 -5.37
C CYS A 30 9.18 -20.15 -6.35
N ALA A 31 8.46 -21.02 -7.02
CA ALA A 31 9.02 -21.92 -8.03
C ALA A 31 8.45 -21.57 -9.40
N GLU A 32 9.30 -21.62 -10.42
CA GLU A 32 8.95 -21.30 -11.81
C GLU A 32 7.80 -22.18 -12.35
N ASN A 33 7.66 -23.39 -11.83
CA ASN A 33 6.65 -24.37 -12.28
C ASN A 33 5.41 -24.44 -11.37
N GLY A 34 5.17 -23.41 -10.54
CA GLY A 34 4.02 -23.36 -9.64
C GLY A 34 4.11 -24.24 -8.40
N GLY A 35 5.23 -24.92 -8.17
CA GLY A 35 5.49 -25.76 -6.99
C GLY A 35 6.03 -24.95 -5.80
N SER A 36 5.39 -23.82 -5.46
CA SER A 36 5.79 -22.98 -4.33
C SER A 36 5.67 -23.74 -3.01
N SER A 37 6.56 -23.47 -2.07
CA SER A 37 6.59 -24.13 -0.76
C SER A 37 6.82 -23.13 0.37
N ILE A 38 6.16 -23.35 1.50
CA ILE A 38 6.41 -22.59 2.71
C ILE A 38 7.77 -22.98 3.26
N VAL A 39 8.66 -22.01 3.46
CA VAL A 39 9.96 -22.19 4.09
C VAL A 39 9.81 -22.16 5.59
N TRP A 40 9.15 -21.12 6.10
CA TRP A 40 8.77 -20.99 7.50
C TRP A 40 7.51 -20.13 7.65
N THR A 41 6.85 -20.28 8.78
CA THR A 41 5.82 -19.38 9.28
C THR A 41 6.20 -18.93 10.68
N THR A 42 5.85 -17.72 11.06
CA THR A 42 5.98 -17.25 12.43
C THR A 42 4.77 -16.42 12.82
N ASP A 43 4.39 -16.58 14.08
CA ASP A 43 3.40 -15.73 14.72
C ASP A 43 4.12 -14.49 15.24
N PRO A 44 3.85 -13.31 14.67
CA PRO A 44 4.51 -12.09 15.09
C PRO A 44 4.06 -11.61 16.49
N TYR A 45 2.98 -12.17 17.03
CA TYR A 45 2.49 -11.81 18.36
C TYR A 45 3.15 -12.63 19.49
N GLY A 46 3.97 -13.62 19.16
CA GLY A 46 4.71 -14.45 20.10
C GLY A 46 4.06 -15.82 20.36
N THR A 47 4.87 -16.71 20.92
CA THR A 47 4.55 -18.12 21.17
C THR A 47 3.71 -18.37 22.42
N GLU A 48 3.42 -17.35 23.19
CA GLU A 48 2.57 -17.49 24.37
C GLU A 48 1.12 -17.59 23.90
N GLY A 49 0.74 -18.79 23.47
CA GLY A 49 -0.58 -19.27 23.06
C GLY A 49 -1.80 -18.76 23.80
N THR A 50 -1.77 -17.50 24.11
CA THR A 50 -2.88 -16.76 24.65
C THR A 50 -3.86 -16.47 23.53
N SER A 51 -5.11 -16.53 23.86
CA SER A 51 -6.29 -16.25 23.04
C SER A 51 -6.23 -14.96 22.19
N LEU A 52 -5.22 -14.13 22.36
CA LEU A 52 -4.97 -12.91 21.63
C LEU A 52 -4.73 -13.15 20.12
N ASN A 53 -4.02 -14.22 19.76
CA ASN A 53 -3.73 -14.54 18.37
C ASN A 53 -4.98 -14.99 17.59
N ALA A 54 -5.93 -15.58 18.26
CA ALA A 54 -7.20 -16.00 17.66
C ALA A 54 -8.17 -14.82 17.42
N LYS A 55 -7.91 -13.68 18.05
CA LYS A 55 -8.79 -12.50 18.05
C LYS A 55 -8.18 -11.29 17.33
N SER A 56 -6.86 -11.29 17.09
CA SER A 56 -6.21 -10.26 16.28
C SER A 56 -6.63 -10.43 14.84
N GLY A 57 -7.44 -9.52 14.34
CA GLY A 57 -7.92 -9.53 12.97
C GLY A 57 -6.81 -9.23 11.95
N PHE A 58 -7.20 -8.73 10.84
CA PHE A 58 -6.48 -8.53 9.59
C PHE A 58 -5.09 -7.90 9.70
N GLN A 59 -4.11 -8.54 9.08
CA GLN A 59 -2.79 -7.98 8.76
C GLN A 59 -2.90 -7.22 7.42
N LEU A 60 -3.40 -5.99 7.47
CA LEU A 60 -3.65 -5.20 6.25
C LEU A 60 -2.43 -4.39 5.79
N SER A 61 -1.40 -4.29 6.62
CA SER A 61 -0.17 -3.59 6.30
C SER A 61 0.69 -4.38 5.32
N THR A 62 1.20 -3.73 4.28
CA THR A 62 2.26 -4.32 3.45
C THR A 62 3.59 -4.19 4.18
N PRO A 63 4.35 -5.28 4.38
CA PRO A 63 5.64 -5.23 5.05
C PRO A 63 6.70 -4.54 4.20
N TYR A 64 7.73 -4.02 4.85
CA TYR A 64 8.93 -3.51 4.21
C TYR A 64 10.12 -4.44 4.48
N LEU A 65 10.85 -4.83 3.43
CA LEU A 65 12.09 -5.58 3.51
C LEU A 65 13.26 -4.61 3.32
N ASP A 66 14.10 -4.52 4.34
CA ASP A 66 15.38 -3.81 4.31
C ASP A 66 16.48 -4.84 4.04
N ASP A 67 16.97 -4.88 2.81
CA ASP A 67 18.03 -5.80 2.34
C ASP A 67 19.44 -5.26 2.59
N LYS A 68 19.58 -4.16 3.32
CA LYS A 68 20.85 -3.50 3.64
C LYS A 68 21.73 -3.16 2.43
N GLY A 69 21.19 -3.25 1.22
CA GLY A 69 21.93 -3.11 -0.04
C GLY A 69 22.75 -4.35 -0.41
N THR A 70 22.45 -5.49 0.20
CA THR A 70 23.10 -6.80 -0.02
C THR A 70 22.09 -7.84 -0.52
N PRO A 71 21.52 -7.68 -1.73
CA PRO A 71 20.34 -8.43 -2.18
C PRO A 71 20.50 -9.95 -2.20
N ASP A 72 21.74 -10.46 -2.27
CA ASP A 72 22.05 -11.90 -2.25
C ASP A 72 22.40 -12.45 -0.86
N ASP A 73 22.37 -11.60 0.20
CA ASP A 73 22.65 -12.01 1.58
C ASP A 73 21.44 -11.75 2.49
N ALA A 74 20.61 -12.77 2.68
CA ALA A 74 19.44 -12.66 3.55
C ALA A 74 19.75 -12.76 5.05
N SER A 75 21.03 -12.89 5.44
CA SER A 75 21.40 -13.08 6.85
C SER A 75 21.36 -11.77 7.64
N ASP A 76 21.57 -10.62 6.99
CA ASP A 76 21.54 -9.28 7.58
C ASP A 76 20.24 -8.51 7.30
N ASP A 77 19.33 -9.12 6.53
CA ASP A 77 18.04 -8.53 6.19
C ASP A 77 17.11 -8.37 7.38
N THR A 78 16.26 -7.36 7.29
CA THR A 78 15.21 -7.11 8.27
C THR A 78 13.86 -6.91 7.59
N LEU A 79 12.87 -7.71 7.97
CA LEU A 79 11.49 -7.54 7.54
C LEU A 79 10.71 -6.78 8.61
N TYR A 80 10.23 -5.57 8.28
CA TYR A 80 9.37 -4.78 9.14
C TYR A 80 7.90 -5.07 8.88
N VAL A 81 7.16 -5.33 9.97
CA VAL A 81 5.75 -5.75 9.92
C VAL A 81 4.94 -4.87 10.86
N GLY A 82 3.85 -4.30 10.35
CA GLY A 82 2.84 -3.60 11.14
C GLY A 82 1.71 -4.53 11.56
N THR A 83 1.16 -4.31 12.75
CA THR A 83 0.00 -5.04 13.24
C THR A 83 -1.22 -4.13 13.35
N ILE A 84 -2.40 -4.72 13.36
CA ILE A 84 -3.59 -4.02 13.83
C ILE A 84 -3.65 -4.05 15.34
N SER A 85 -4.38 -3.10 15.96
CA SER A 85 -4.60 -3.13 17.41
C SER A 85 -5.22 -4.46 17.80
N GLN A 86 -4.66 -5.07 18.83
CA GLN A 86 -5.27 -6.24 19.44
C GLN A 86 -6.55 -5.81 20.17
N TYR A 87 -7.64 -6.37 19.74
CA TYR A 87 -8.88 -6.32 20.51
C TYR A 87 -8.87 -7.49 21.46
N ASP A 88 -8.79 -7.23 22.76
CA ASP A 88 -8.73 -8.28 23.77
C ASP A 88 -10.04 -9.07 23.84
N ASP A 89 -11.16 -8.44 23.53
CA ASP A 89 -12.44 -9.11 23.40
C ASP A 89 -13.48 -8.29 22.61
N TYR A 90 -14.52 -8.96 22.13
CA TYR A 90 -15.74 -8.36 21.63
C TYR A 90 -16.86 -8.63 22.64
N GLU A 91 -17.14 -7.66 23.49
CA GLU A 91 -18.14 -7.78 24.53
C GLU A 91 -19.18 -6.66 24.40
N GLY A 92 -20.46 -7.03 24.53
CA GLY A 92 -21.55 -6.06 24.51
C GLY A 92 -21.76 -5.30 23.20
N GLY A 93 -21.19 -5.76 22.07
CA GLY A 93 -21.27 -5.08 20.78
C GLY A 93 -20.12 -4.10 20.49
N GLU A 94 -19.15 -3.99 21.39
CA GLU A 94 -17.97 -3.14 21.23
C GLU A 94 -16.67 -3.95 21.26
N TRP A 95 -15.67 -3.50 20.48
CA TRP A 95 -14.33 -4.02 20.53
C TRP A 95 -13.57 -3.36 21.69
N LEU A 96 -13.11 -4.16 22.63
CA LEU A 96 -12.28 -3.68 23.74
C LEU A 96 -10.86 -3.43 23.24
N THR A 97 -10.33 -2.24 23.50
CA THR A 97 -8.97 -1.86 23.11
C THR A 97 -7.92 -2.61 23.92
N GLY A 98 -7.11 -3.41 23.24
CA GLY A 98 -5.95 -4.09 23.82
C GLY A 98 -4.71 -3.21 23.92
N THR A 99 -3.54 -3.86 23.93
CA THR A 99 -2.22 -3.23 24.15
C THR A 99 -1.75 -2.29 23.04
N GLY A 100 -2.57 -2.00 22.04
CA GLY A 100 -2.24 -1.20 20.88
C GLY A 100 -1.53 -1.97 19.77
N SER A 101 -1.45 -1.34 18.61
CA SER A 101 -0.70 -1.88 17.47
C SER A 101 0.81 -1.80 17.71
N LYS A 102 1.56 -2.57 16.92
CA LYS A 102 3.02 -2.67 17.01
C LYS A 102 3.64 -2.63 15.63
N VAL A 103 4.87 -2.12 15.56
CA VAL A 103 5.80 -2.42 14.48
C VAL A 103 6.85 -3.37 15.00
N MET A 104 7.08 -4.45 14.28
CA MET A 104 8.04 -5.49 14.63
C MET A 104 9.07 -5.65 13.52
N ALA A 105 10.30 -5.99 13.92
CA ALA A 105 11.38 -6.39 13.04
C ALA A 105 11.59 -7.91 13.15
N LEU A 106 11.62 -8.56 12.00
CA LEU A 106 11.98 -9.97 11.85
C LEU A 106 13.38 -10.02 11.25
N THR A 107 14.34 -10.64 11.96
CA THR A 107 15.72 -10.84 11.53
C THR A 107 16.07 -12.31 11.44
N GLY A 108 17.20 -12.65 10.80
CA GLY A 108 17.58 -14.04 10.56
C GLY A 108 16.62 -14.70 9.56
N LEU A 109 16.30 -13.99 8.48
CA LEU A 109 15.33 -14.44 7.48
C LEU A 109 15.83 -15.66 6.67
N ASP A 110 17.13 -15.94 6.70
CA ASP A 110 17.80 -17.12 6.16
C ASP A 110 17.61 -18.39 7.01
N GLN A 111 17.26 -18.22 8.29
CA GLN A 111 17.12 -19.29 9.25
C GLN A 111 15.78 -20.04 9.11
N ASN A 112 15.65 -21.19 9.77
CA ASN A 112 14.39 -21.96 9.80
C ASN A 112 13.26 -21.26 10.52
N LYS A 113 13.57 -20.26 11.35
CA LYS A 113 12.62 -19.40 12.05
C LYS A 113 13.27 -18.06 12.32
N PRO A 114 12.63 -16.92 11.95
CA PRO A 114 13.15 -15.60 12.24
C PRO A 114 13.05 -15.27 13.74
N THR A 115 13.91 -14.33 14.17
CA THR A 115 13.78 -13.68 15.47
C THR A 115 12.85 -12.48 15.31
N VAL A 116 11.88 -12.36 16.23
CA VAL A 116 10.92 -11.25 16.24
C VAL A 116 11.25 -10.30 17.38
N THR A 117 11.39 -9.00 17.07
CA THR A 117 11.67 -7.94 18.04
C THR A 117 10.65 -6.81 17.87
N ASN A 118 10.10 -6.30 18.97
CA ASN A 118 9.25 -5.12 18.93
C ASN A 118 10.12 -3.86 18.70
N VAL A 119 9.84 -3.15 17.62
CA VAL A 119 10.46 -1.85 17.29
C VAL A 119 9.69 -0.71 17.95
N LEU A 120 8.38 -0.74 17.83
CA LEU A 120 7.48 0.26 18.39
C LEU A 120 6.21 -0.43 18.91
N THR A 121 5.75 -0.03 20.09
CA THR A 121 4.58 -0.59 20.76
C THR A 121 3.64 0.50 21.26
N GLY A 122 2.41 0.12 21.62
CA GLY A 122 1.44 1.07 22.18
C GLY A 122 0.90 2.06 21.15
N ILE A 123 0.93 1.72 19.88
CA ILE A 123 0.44 2.56 18.78
C ILE A 123 -1.07 2.59 18.81
N ASN A 124 -1.66 3.79 18.88
CA ASN A 124 -3.12 3.96 18.85
C ASN A 124 -3.65 3.78 17.42
N GLY A 125 -4.66 2.93 17.26
CA GLY A 125 -5.27 2.60 15.98
C GLY A 125 -4.56 1.45 15.24
N GLN A 126 -5.17 1.04 14.14
CA GLN A 126 -4.70 -0.07 13.31
C GLN A 126 -3.63 0.43 12.33
N ILE A 127 -2.52 -0.29 12.19
CA ILE A 127 -1.55 -0.03 11.12
C ILE A 127 -2.06 -0.70 9.86
N ASN A 128 -2.86 0.02 9.08
CA ASN A 128 -3.47 -0.47 7.85
C ASN A 128 -2.75 0.04 6.59
N THR A 129 -1.79 0.94 6.74
CA THR A 129 -1.01 1.43 5.60
C THR A 129 0.16 0.50 5.31
N PRO A 130 0.67 0.46 4.08
CA PRO A 130 1.99 -0.08 3.81
C PRO A 130 3.05 0.60 4.68
N ILE A 131 4.05 -0.15 5.11
CA ILE A 131 5.29 0.42 5.63
C ILE A 131 6.14 0.78 4.42
N THR A 132 6.46 2.08 4.28
CA THR A 132 7.30 2.60 3.19
C THR A 132 8.57 3.22 3.76
N THR A 133 9.55 3.54 2.93
CA THR A 133 10.85 4.06 3.35
C THR A 133 11.42 5.05 2.35
N ASP A 134 12.31 5.92 2.83
CA ASP A 134 13.25 6.72 2.04
C ASP A 134 14.71 6.22 2.19
N GLY A 135 14.89 5.04 2.80
CA GLY A 135 16.20 4.47 3.13
C GLY A 135 16.76 4.90 4.50
N THR A 136 16.19 5.94 5.12
CA THR A 136 16.61 6.45 6.44
C THR A 136 15.52 6.27 7.49
N TYR A 137 14.28 6.44 7.08
CA TYR A 137 13.10 6.36 7.93
C TYR A 137 12.07 5.36 7.38
N LEU A 138 11.34 4.74 8.29
CA LEU A 138 10.08 4.05 7.98
C LEU A 138 8.93 5.04 8.12
N TYR A 139 7.94 4.91 7.23
CA TYR A 139 6.71 5.71 7.23
C TYR A 139 5.49 4.78 7.23
N PHE A 140 4.55 5.06 8.11
CA PHE A 140 3.26 4.37 8.16
C PHE A 140 2.23 5.20 8.90
N GLY A 141 0.96 4.94 8.63
CA GLY A 141 -0.17 5.61 9.26
C GLY A 141 -1.09 4.66 9.99
N THR A 142 -1.87 5.19 10.91
CA THR A 142 -2.87 4.43 11.66
C THR A 142 -4.29 4.88 11.37
N TRP A 143 -5.23 3.95 11.51
CA TRP A 143 -6.65 4.19 11.39
C TRP A 143 -7.36 3.74 12.68
N PRO A 144 -7.83 4.68 13.51
CA PRO A 144 -8.53 4.36 14.76
C PRO A 144 -10.04 4.13 14.58
N GLY A 145 -10.54 4.22 13.33
CA GLY A 145 -11.95 4.03 13.00
C GLY A 145 -12.74 5.32 12.80
N GLY A 146 -13.64 5.32 11.84
CA GLY A 146 -14.53 6.43 11.52
C GLY A 146 -13.80 7.74 11.25
N SER A 147 -14.25 8.83 11.88
CA SER A 147 -13.66 10.17 11.79
C SER A 147 -12.60 10.46 12.86
N ASN A 148 -12.24 9.48 13.68
CA ASN A 148 -11.20 9.69 14.68
C ASN A 148 -9.85 9.95 14.04
N ALA A 149 -9.06 10.85 14.65
CA ALA A 149 -7.75 11.21 14.16
C ALA A 149 -6.78 10.03 14.26
N GLY A 150 -6.21 9.63 13.13
CA GLY A 150 -5.07 8.72 13.08
C GLY A 150 -3.76 9.46 13.20
N THR A 151 -2.66 8.72 13.35
CA THR A 151 -1.32 9.27 13.44
C THR A 151 -0.47 8.72 12.32
N TYR A 152 0.28 9.57 11.62
CA TYR A 152 1.33 9.17 10.68
C TYR A 152 2.68 9.23 11.39
N TYR A 153 3.47 8.19 11.23
CA TYR A 153 4.74 7.97 11.92
C TYR A 153 5.89 8.09 10.95
N GLN A 154 6.97 8.74 11.42
CA GLN A 154 8.31 8.68 10.86
C GLN A 154 9.21 8.01 11.90
N VAL A 155 9.76 6.84 11.60
CA VAL A 155 10.61 6.06 12.51
C VAL A 155 11.98 5.90 11.91
N LYS A 156 13.03 6.40 12.59
CA LYS A 156 14.39 6.33 12.09
C LYS A 156 14.93 4.90 12.17
N LEU A 157 15.46 4.37 11.07
CA LEU A 157 15.95 2.99 11.00
C LEU A 157 17.14 2.71 11.92
N SER A 158 18.00 3.71 12.19
CA SER A 158 19.25 3.49 12.94
C SER A 158 19.07 3.36 14.46
N ASP A 159 18.02 3.96 15.04
CA ASP A 159 17.83 4.05 16.49
C ASP A 159 16.37 3.97 16.93
N TYR A 160 15.46 3.82 15.98
CA TYR A 160 13.99 3.78 16.16
C TYR A 160 13.42 5.01 16.86
N SER A 161 14.10 6.16 16.80
CA SER A 161 13.54 7.42 17.23
C SER A 161 12.33 7.80 16.34
N VAL A 162 11.32 8.41 16.97
CA VAL A 162 9.99 8.61 16.36
C VAL A 162 9.66 10.08 16.30
N LYS A 163 9.15 10.52 15.14
CA LYS A 163 8.38 11.75 14.98
C LYS A 163 6.98 11.37 14.48
N THR A 164 5.99 12.20 14.81
CA THR A 164 4.59 11.92 14.48
C THR A 164 3.87 13.14 13.94
N PHE A 165 2.87 12.88 13.09
CA PHE A 165 1.90 13.86 12.65
C PHE A 165 0.50 13.32 12.90
N THR A 166 -0.35 14.10 13.59
CA THR A 166 -1.75 13.74 13.86
C THR A 166 -2.63 14.89 13.38
N PRO A 167 -3.48 14.71 12.37
CA PRO A 167 -4.46 15.70 11.96
C PRO A 167 -5.58 15.87 13.00
N ASP A 168 -6.43 16.87 12.86
CA ASP A 168 -7.55 17.12 13.77
C ASP A 168 -8.63 16.01 13.71
N SER A 169 -8.75 15.34 12.57
CA SER A 169 -9.73 14.29 12.33
C SER A 169 -9.29 13.35 11.22
N TYR A 170 -9.97 12.20 11.12
CA TYR A 170 -9.71 11.13 10.16
C TYR A 170 -8.35 10.46 10.31
N GLY A 171 -8.22 9.31 9.73
CA GLY A 171 -7.01 8.50 9.81
C GLY A 171 -6.50 8.10 8.44
N PHE A 172 -5.58 7.14 8.46
CA PHE A 172 -4.83 6.70 7.30
C PHE A 172 -5.13 5.22 7.07
N TYR A 173 -5.83 4.93 5.97
CA TYR A 173 -6.25 3.57 5.63
C TYR A 173 -5.73 3.21 4.23
N TRP A 174 -4.81 2.25 4.13
CA TRP A 174 -4.09 1.82 2.92
C TRP A 174 -3.24 2.90 2.23
N ALA A 175 -3.20 4.10 2.78
CA ALA A 175 -2.50 5.26 2.23
C ALA A 175 -0.99 5.19 2.52
N GLY A 176 -0.24 4.49 1.69
CA GLY A 176 1.21 4.45 1.77
C GLY A 176 1.84 5.79 1.33
N ALA A 177 3.01 6.08 1.88
CA ALA A 177 3.76 7.30 1.57
C ALA A 177 4.77 7.10 0.44
N VAL A 178 5.14 8.23 -0.19
CA VAL A 178 6.31 8.34 -1.07
C VAL A 178 7.12 9.58 -0.68
N SER A 179 8.43 9.54 -0.91
CA SER A 179 9.37 10.61 -0.58
C SER A 179 10.08 11.15 -1.82
N ASP A 180 10.28 12.46 -1.88
CA ASP A 180 11.14 13.14 -2.86
C ASP A 180 12.56 13.42 -2.30
N GLY A 181 12.87 12.91 -1.12
CA GLY A 181 14.12 13.15 -0.41
C GLY A 181 14.12 14.42 0.47
N THR A 182 13.10 15.26 0.35
CA THR A 182 12.89 16.48 1.16
C THR A 182 11.59 16.40 1.94
N ASN A 183 10.54 15.95 1.27
CA ASN A 183 9.20 15.80 1.80
C ASN A 183 8.69 14.38 1.61
N VAL A 184 7.68 14.05 2.40
CA VAL A 184 6.92 12.80 2.31
C VAL A 184 5.46 13.14 2.03
N TYR A 185 4.85 12.42 1.08
CA TYR A 185 3.48 12.62 0.61
C TYR A 185 2.63 11.39 0.90
N PHE A 186 1.45 11.56 1.48
CA PHE A 186 0.54 10.47 1.83
C PHE A 186 -0.91 10.95 1.88
N GLY A 187 -1.81 10.05 1.51
CA GLY A 187 -3.24 10.30 1.53
C GLY A 187 -3.87 10.11 2.90
N SER A 188 -5.09 10.61 3.06
CA SER A 188 -5.93 10.41 4.24
C SER A 188 -7.38 10.18 3.84
N ASP A 189 -8.18 9.70 4.76
CA ASP A 189 -9.63 9.75 4.62
C ASP A 189 -10.09 11.22 4.48
N ASN A 190 -11.29 11.43 3.96
CA ASN A 190 -11.87 12.75 3.70
C ASN A 190 -11.24 13.56 2.54
N GLY A 191 -10.56 12.91 1.59
CA GLY A 191 -10.08 13.57 0.37
C GLY A 191 -8.86 14.46 0.57
N LEU A 192 -8.05 14.20 1.59
CA LEU A 192 -6.88 15.01 1.92
C LEU A 192 -5.59 14.33 1.47
N LEU A 193 -4.72 15.09 0.78
CA LEU A 193 -3.35 14.70 0.49
C LEU A 193 -2.40 15.57 1.32
N TYR A 194 -1.68 14.96 2.24
CA TYR A 194 -0.70 15.63 3.10
C TYR A 194 0.71 15.56 2.52
N TRP A 195 1.51 16.58 2.84
CA TRP A 195 2.96 16.51 2.76
C TRP A 195 3.59 16.93 4.09
N ARG A 196 4.73 16.31 4.43
CA ARG A 196 5.50 16.64 5.63
C ARG A 196 6.97 16.73 5.28
N SER A 197 7.68 17.71 5.85
CA SER A 197 9.13 17.80 5.76
C SER A 197 9.78 16.60 6.44
N ILE A 198 10.75 15.96 5.81
CA ILE A 198 11.51 14.85 6.42
C ILE A 198 12.30 15.34 7.64
N ALA A 199 12.89 16.53 7.55
CA ALA A 199 13.71 17.11 8.63
C ALA A 199 12.85 17.49 9.84
N ASP A 200 11.66 18.08 9.60
CA ASP A 200 10.76 18.62 10.63
C ASP A 200 9.36 18.02 10.48
N PHE A 201 9.29 16.70 10.53
CA PHE A 201 8.07 15.92 10.22
C PHE A 201 6.88 16.26 11.11
N ASP A 202 7.12 16.57 12.38
CA ASP A 202 6.12 16.89 13.38
C ASP A 202 5.58 18.34 13.26
N THR A 203 6.38 19.27 12.72
CA THR A 203 6.05 20.70 12.73
C THR A 203 5.83 21.31 11.36
N THR A 204 6.49 20.82 10.30
CA THR A 204 6.50 21.44 8.98
C THR A 204 5.79 20.58 7.94
N GLY A 205 4.75 21.12 7.29
CA GLY A 205 4.01 20.45 6.24
C GLY A 205 2.79 21.23 5.80
N GLY A 206 2.00 20.62 4.95
CA GLY A 206 0.74 21.19 4.44
C GLY A 206 -0.20 20.09 3.95
N VAL A 207 -1.31 20.54 3.39
CA VAL A 207 -2.40 19.69 2.91
C VAL A 207 -2.98 20.28 1.62
N LEU A 208 -3.34 19.39 0.69
CA LEU A 208 -4.19 19.68 -0.45
C LEU A 208 -5.54 19.01 -0.22
N ASP A 209 -6.61 19.80 -0.22
CA ASP A 209 -7.98 19.33 -0.13
C ASP A 209 -8.52 19.07 -1.54
N LEU A 210 -8.69 17.80 -1.90
CA LEU A 210 -9.19 17.42 -3.22
C LEU A 210 -10.67 17.75 -3.39
N THR A 211 -11.39 17.96 -2.30
CA THR A 211 -12.82 18.31 -2.35
C THR A 211 -13.06 19.74 -2.86
N ASP A 212 -12.05 20.60 -2.81
CA ASP A 212 -12.07 21.91 -3.45
C ASP A 212 -12.09 21.81 -4.99
N VAL A 213 -11.61 20.69 -5.55
CA VAL A 213 -11.58 20.43 -7.00
C VAL A 213 -12.73 19.54 -7.43
N ALA A 214 -13.02 18.48 -6.68
CA ALA A 214 -14.12 17.55 -6.93
C ALA A 214 -14.79 17.20 -5.59
N SER A 215 -15.99 17.71 -5.35
CA SER A 215 -16.71 17.56 -4.07
C SER A 215 -16.99 16.10 -3.69
N ASP A 216 -16.91 15.18 -4.65
CA ASP A 216 -17.06 13.74 -4.48
C ASP A 216 -15.71 12.97 -4.59
N ALA A 217 -14.58 13.64 -4.34
CA ALA A 217 -13.24 13.03 -4.39
C ALA A 217 -13.16 11.74 -3.57
N GLY A 218 -13.77 11.73 -2.39
CA GLY A 218 -13.75 10.58 -1.48
C GLY A 218 -12.38 10.38 -0.83
N ASN A 219 -12.23 9.32 -0.06
CA ASN A 219 -11.02 9.04 0.71
C ASN A 219 -9.83 8.70 -0.18
N VAL A 220 -8.64 9.19 0.16
CA VAL A 220 -7.38 8.79 -0.48
C VAL A 220 -6.88 7.53 0.22
N ARG A 221 -7.12 6.37 -0.38
CA ARG A 221 -6.79 5.05 0.17
C ARG A 221 -5.89 4.22 -0.74
N SER A 222 -5.08 4.86 -1.55
CA SER A 222 -4.01 4.23 -2.31
C SER A 222 -2.66 4.76 -1.83
N THR A 223 -1.60 4.01 -2.06
CA THR A 223 -0.25 4.57 -1.95
C THR A 223 -0.05 5.64 -3.02
N VAL A 224 0.64 6.70 -2.67
CA VAL A 224 1.03 7.74 -3.63
C VAL A 224 2.21 7.23 -4.44
N MET A 225 2.09 7.23 -5.76
CA MET A 225 3.18 6.96 -6.69
C MET A 225 3.79 8.29 -7.13
N MET A 226 5.10 8.33 -7.27
CA MET A 226 5.85 9.49 -7.78
C MET A 226 6.60 9.09 -9.04
N ASP A 227 6.65 9.98 -10.03
CA ASP A 227 7.50 9.80 -11.19
C ASP A 227 8.71 10.75 -11.19
N GLU A 228 9.64 10.53 -12.13
CA GLU A 228 10.86 11.32 -12.25
C GLU A 228 10.61 12.75 -12.78
N ASP A 229 9.47 12.97 -13.43
CA ASP A 229 9.08 14.26 -13.99
C ASP A 229 8.58 15.25 -12.94
N GLY A 230 8.25 14.77 -11.74
CA GLY A 230 7.81 15.60 -10.61
C GLY A 230 6.31 15.56 -10.40
N PHE A 231 5.66 14.45 -10.75
CA PHE A 231 4.25 14.24 -10.55
C PHE A 231 3.97 13.14 -9.53
N LEU A 232 2.90 13.35 -8.78
CA LEU A 232 2.31 12.37 -7.88
C LEU A 232 1.03 11.83 -8.47
N TYR A 233 0.86 10.50 -8.40
CA TYR A 233 -0.34 9.82 -8.86
C TYR A 233 -0.93 8.98 -7.74
N PHE A 234 -2.24 9.05 -7.56
CA PHE A 234 -2.97 8.28 -6.56
C PHE A 234 -4.45 8.16 -6.94
N THR A 235 -5.14 7.23 -6.31
CA THR A 235 -6.58 7.04 -6.54
C THR A 235 -7.38 7.38 -5.29
N THR A 236 -8.67 7.63 -5.50
CA THR A 236 -9.60 7.93 -4.41
C THR A 236 -10.87 7.08 -4.50
N GLN A 237 -11.54 6.92 -3.36
CA GLN A 237 -12.79 6.19 -3.27
C GLN A 237 -13.94 6.86 -4.03
N GLY A 238 -13.83 8.13 -4.37
CA GLY A 238 -14.70 8.80 -5.33
C GLY A 238 -14.55 8.28 -6.76
N GLY A 239 -13.61 7.37 -7.00
CA GLY A 239 -13.39 6.74 -8.31
C GLY A 239 -12.58 7.60 -9.26
N TYR A 240 -11.65 8.36 -8.74
CA TYR A 240 -10.74 9.19 -9.54
C TYR A 240 -9.31 8.65 -9.51
N LEU A 241 -8.60 8.82 -10.61
CA LEU A 241 -7.16 8.93 -10.66
C LEU A 241 -6.80 10.41 -10.66
N TRP A 242 -5.87 10.80 -9.79
CA TRP A 242 -5.36 12.15 -9.64
C TRP A 242 -3.91 12.24 -10.08
N CYS A 243 -3.54 13.36 -10.65
CA CYS A 243 -2.16 13.77 -10.90
C CYS A 243 -1.93 15.14 -10.27
N CYS A 244 -0.90 15.24 -9.43
CA CYS A 244 -0.51 16.50 -8.79
C CYS A 244 0.97 16.77 -9.05
N SER A 245 1.34 18.03 -9.28
CA SER A 245 2.74 18.47 -9.20
C SER A 245 3.12 18.73 -7.74
N TYR A 246 4.42 18.64 -7.44
CA TYR A 246 4.93 18.86 -6.08
C TYR A 246 6.17 19.77 -6.00
N LYS A 247 6.87 20.01 -7.11
CA LYS A 247 8.14 20.76 -7.10
C LYS A 247 8.01 22.24 -6.71
N ASP A 248 6.90 22.88 -7.12
CA ASP A 248 6.60 24.30 -6.82
C ASP A 248 5.42 24.46 -5.86
N GLY A 249 5.19 23.45 -5.03
CA GLY A 249 4.01 23.32 -4.17
C GLY A 249 3.04 22.26 -4.70
N LEU A 250 2.20 21.76 -3.80
CA LEU A 250 1.28 20.69 -4.12
C LEU A 250 0.05 21.22 -4.85
N THR A 251 -0.09 20.91 -6.14
CA THR A 251 -1.15 21.41 -7.03
C THR A 251 -1.74 20.30 -7.89
N VAL A 252 -3.07 20.31 -8.08
CA VAL A 252 -3.74 19.37 -8.99
C VAL A 252 -3.48 19.81 -10.43
N GLU A 253 -2.88 18.94 -11.22
CA GLU A 253 -2.68 19.12 -12.66
C GLU A 253 -3.89 18.61 -13.46
N TRP A 254 -4.34 17.41 -13.12
CA TRP A 254 -5.52 16.80 -13.70
C TRP A 254 -6.09 15.68 -12.84
N HIS A 255 -7.32 15.32 -13.11
CA HIS A 255 -7.97 14.13 -12.55
C HIS A 255 -8.95 13.54 -13.57
N ILE A 256 -9.25 12.24 -13.43
CA ILE A 256 -10.20 11.55 -14.32
C ILE A 256 -10.98 10.48 -13.59
N LYS A 257 -12.25 10.33 -13.91
CA LYS A 257 -13.12 9.26 -13.39
C LYS A 257 -12.74 7.89 -13.99
N LEU A 258 -12.64 6.89 -13.13
CA LEU A 258 -12.34 5.50 -13.47
C LEU A 258 -13.60 4.62 -13.67
N GLY A 259 -14.78 5.17 -13.39
CA GLY A 259 -16.06 4.47 -13.51
C GLY A 259 -16.64 3.97 -12.20
N ALA A 260 -15.83 3.65 -11.19
CA ALA A 260 -16.25 3.27 -9.84
C ALA A 260 -15.12 3.52 -8.83
N THR A 261 -15.34 3.15 -7.58
CA THR A 261 -14.39 3.31 -6.46
C THR A 261 -13.01 2.73 -6.79
N SER A 262 -11.94 3.41 -6.39
CA SER A 262 -10.59 2.87 -6.47
C SER A 262 -9.83 3.04 -5.15
N THR A 263 -9.01 2.04 -4.84
CA THR A 263 -8.00 2.02 -3.79
C THR A 263 -6.68 1.45 -4.31
N SER A 264 -6.63 1.21 -5.62
CA SER A 264 -5.46 0.67 -6.31
C SER A 264 -4.37 1.73 -6.39
N THR A 265 -3.17 1.39 -5.97
CA THR A 265 -2.00 2.22 -6.26
C THR A 265 -1.76 2.24 -7.76
N PRO A 266 -1.65 3.42 -8.39
CA PRO A 266 -1.35 3.51 -9.81
C PRO A 266 0.02 2.91 -10.14
N THR A 267 0.13 2.29 -11.31
CA THR A 267 1.42 1.85 -11.87
C THR A 267 1.61 2.51 -13.22
N LYS A 268 2.63 3.38 -13.31
CA LYS A 268 2.99 4.08 -14.56
C LYS A 268 4.12 3.34 -15.25
N VAL A 269 3.96 3.08 -16.55
CA VAL A 269 4.96 2.47 -17.42
C VAL A 269 4.93 3.24 -18.74
N GLY A 270 6.02 3.96 -19.07
CA GLY A 270 5.99 4.89 -20.20
C GLY A 270 4.84 5.89 -20.07
N ASP A 271 4.03 6.01 -21.11
CA ASP A 271 2.88 6.93 -21.16
C ASP A 271 1.57 6.31 -20.61
N ARG A 272 1.62 5.06 -20.12
CA ARG A 272 0.45 4.32 -19.64
C ARG A 272 0.41 4.26 -18.11
N ILE A 273 -0.75 4.58 -17.53
CA ILE A 273 -0.99 4.47 -16.09
C ILE A 273 -2.09 3.44 -15.88
N TYR A 274 -1.76 2.35 -15.21
CA TYR A 274 -2.69 1.25 -14.95
C TYR A 274 -3.25 1.34 -13.54
N VAL A 275 -4.58 1.21 -13.42
CA VAL A 275 -5.30 1.30 -12.13
C VAL A 275 -6.43 0.30 -12.07
N GLY A 276 -6.59 -0.33 -10.90
CA GLY A 276 -7.75 -1.14 -10.56
C GLY A 276 -8.92 -0.28 -10.08
N TYR A 277 -10.13 -0.75 -10.30
CA TYR A 277 -11.36 -0.15 -9.76
C TYR A 277 -12.37 -1.25 -9.40
N TYR A 278 -13.35 -0.90 -8.54
CA TYR A 278 -14.36 -1.86 -8.08
C TYR A 278 -15.67 -1.20 -7.71
N SER A 279 -16.74 -1.99 -7.82
CA SER A 279 -18.07 -1.67 -7.31
C SER A 279 -18.61 -2.88 -6.55
N GLY A 280 -18.49 -2.83 -5.21
CA GLY A 280 -18.76 -3.98 -4.35
C GLY A 280 -17.79 -5.15 -4.61
N PHE A 281 -18.28 -6.38 -4.43
CA PHE A 281 -17.47 -7.61 -4.57
C PHE A 281 -17.68 -8.33 -5.92
N ASN A 282 -18.43 -7.76 -6.84
CA ASN A 282 -18.84 -8.46 -8.07
C ASN A 282 -18.51 -7.70 -9.35
N ALA A 283 -18.14 -6.43 -9.29
CA ALA A 283 -17.91 -5.60 -10.47
C ALA A 283 -16.66 -4.73 -10.30
N GLY A 284 -16.08 -4.33 -11.43
CA GLY A 284 -14.88 -3.52 -11.51
C GLY A 284 -14.01 -3.97 -12.67
N GLY A 285 -12.71 -3.71 -12.55
CA GLY A 285 -11.73 -4.08 -13.56
C GLY A 285 -10.43 -3.32 -13.46
N VAL A 286 -9.70 -3.27 -14.56
CA VAL A 286 -8.46 -2.51 -14.74
C VAL A 286 -8.66 -1.51 -15.87
N GLN A 287 -8.28 -0.27 -15.62
CA GLN A 287 -8.22 0.82 -16.62
C GLN A 287 -6.76 1.12 -16.96
N CYS A 288 -6.54 1.50 -18.22
CA CYS A 288 -5.34 2.19 -18.66
C CYS A 288 -5.69 3.67 -18.86
N VAL A 289 -4.92 4.56 -18.26
CA VAL A 289 -5.03 6.00 -18.47
C VAL A 289 -3.81 6.47 -19.24
N THR A 290 -4.04 7.21 -20.31
CA THR A 290 -3.00 7.91 -21.08
C THR A 290 -3.28 9.40 -21.07
N VAL A 291 -2.24 10.21 -21.19
CA VAL A 291 -2.36 11.68 -21.13
C VAL A 291 -1.75 12.27 -22.38
N SER A 292 -2.51 13.06 -23.10
CA SER A 292 -2.03 13.88 -24.21
C SER A 292 -1.88 15.34 -23.77
N ILE A 293 -1.01 16.07 -24.44
CA ILE A 293 -0.89 17.53 -24.28
C ILE A 293 -1.82 18.20 -25.27
N GLY A 294 -2.59 19.18 -24.81
CA GLY A 294 -3.49 19.97 -25.63
C GLY A 294 -2.77 20.83 -26.68
N GLU A 295 -3.51 21.37 -27.63
CA GLU A 295 -2.99 22.24 -28.69
C GLU A 295 -2.33 23.51 -28.15
N ASP A 296 -2.66 23.93 -26.93
CA ASP A 296 -2.05 25.05 -26.20
C ASP A 296 -0.63 24.73 -25.67
N GLY A 297 -0.18 23.48 -25.78
CA GLY A 297 1.10 22.99 -25.31
C GLY A 297 1.25 22.89 -23.77
N SER A 298 0.17 23.13 -23.02
CA SER A 298 0.20 23.17 -21.55
C SER A 298 -0.91 22.39 -20.86
N SER A 299 -2.05 22.21 -21.51
CA SER A 299 -3.18 21.48 -20.92
C SER A 299 -2.98 19.98 -20.99
N TYR A 300 -3.24 19.28 -19.88
CA TYR A 300 -3.26 17.82 -19.82
C TYR A 300 -4.64 17.28 -20.15
N ILE A 301 -4.71 16.35 -21.09
CA ILE A 301 -5.95 15.71 -21.54
C ILE A 301 -5.86 14.20 -21.26
N PRO A 302 -6.30 13.76 -20.05
CA PRO A 302 -6.32 12.34 -19.73
C PRO A 302 -7.45 11.61 -20.45
N SER A 303 -7.20 10.38 -20.85
CA SER A 303 -8.16 9.46 -21.45
C SER A 303 -8.11 8.08 -20.80
N VAL A 304 -9.24 7.39 -20.73
CA VAL A 304 -9.39 6.08 -20.09
C VAL A 304 -9.76 5.03 -21.11
N ALA A 305 -9.04 3.91 -21.09
CA ALA A 305 -9.37 2.72 -21.87
C ALA A 305 -9.51 1.48 -20.95
N PRO A 306 -10.53 0.63 -21.12
CA PRO A 306 -10.66 -0.57 -20.32
C PRO A 306 -9.65 -1.63 -20.75
N VAL A 307 -8.90 -2.18 -19.79
CA VAL A 307 -8.01 -3.33 -20.02
C VAL A 307 -8.72 -4.62 -19.67
N ALA A 308 -9.38 -4.65 -18.53
CA ALA A 308 -10.11 -5.82 -18.04
C ALA A 308 -11.35 -5.36 -17.28
N SER A 309 -12.40 -6.20 -17.28
CA SER A 309 -13.67 -5.88 -16.62
C SER A 309 -14.38 -7.13 -16.09
N GLY A 310 -15.39 -6.92 -15.23
CA GLY A 310 -16.25 -7.97 -14.71
C GLY A 310 -15.85 -8.54 -13.36
N PHE A 311 -14.87 -7.94 -12.67
CA PHE A 311 -14.41 -8.36 -11.33
C PHE A 311 -13.81 -7.19 -10.55
N PRO A 312 -13.90 -7.19 -9.21
CA PRO A 312 -13.37 -6.10 -8.38
C PRO A 312 -11.86 -6.16 -8.28
N VAL A 313 -11.16 -5.06 -8.61
CA VAL A 313 -9.71 -4.95 -8.48
C VAL A 313 -9.38 -3.80 -7.53
N GLN A 314 -8.87 -4.13 -6.35
CA GLN A 314 -8.44 -3.18 -5.32
C GLN A 314 -6.91 -3.13 -5.19
N SER A 315 -6.23 -4.19 -5.65
CA SER A 315 -4.77 -4.29 -5.60
C SER A 315 -4.10 -3.36 -6.61
N SER A 316 -2.83 -3.07 -6.36
CA SER A 316 -1.92 -2.51 -7.37
C SER A 316 -1.77 -3.49 -8.52
N ILE A 317 -1.44 -2.97 -9.70
CA ILE A 317 -1.19 -3.75 -10.89
C ILE A 317 0.32 -3.89 -11.05
N VAL A 318 0.82 -5.12 -11.14
CA VAL A 318 2.22 -5.36 -11.52
C VAL A 318 2.28 -5.43 -13.04
N VAL A 319 3.15 -4.63 -13.65
CA VAL A 319 3.28 -4.53 -15.10
C VAL A 319 4.65 -5.02 -15.54
N MET A 320 4.67 -5.90 -16.54
CA MET A 320 5.86 -6.29 -17.28
C MET A 320 5.73 -5.77 -18.71
N GLY A 321 6.54 -4.77 -19.05
CA GLY A 321 6.49 -4.04 -20.30
C GLY A 321 7.09 -2.64 -20.12
N ASP A 322 7.09 -1.84 -21.17
CA ASP A 322 7.66 -0.49 -21.22
C ASP A 322 6.63 0.60 -21.59
N GLY A 323 5.36 0.21 -21.74
CA GLY A 323 4.28 1.13 -22.12
C GLY A 323 4.26 1.48 -23.61
N THR A 324 5.14 0.94 -24.42
CA THR A 324 5.20 1.24 -25.88
C THR A 324 4.64 0.11 -26.74
N GLY A 325 4.87 -1.14 -26.34
CA GLY A 325 4.39 -2.35 -27.00
C GLY A 325 3.27 -3.03 -26.23
N THR A 326 3.37 -4.35 -26.13
CA THR A 326 2.44 -5.16 -25.31
C THR A 326 2.93 -5.24 -23.88
N ASP A 327 2.14 -4.70 -22.96
CA ASP A 327 2.35 -4.84 -21.52
C ASP A 327 1.59 -6.06 -21.00
N TYR A 328 2.18 -6.77 -20.05
CA TYR A 328 1.53 -7.86 -19.31
C TYR A 328 1.20 -7.39 -17.90
N LEU A 329 -0.06 -7.45 -17.54
CA LEU A 329 -0.61 -6.95 -16.29
C LEU A 329 -1.00 -8.10 -15.38
N TYR A 330 -0.44 -8.11 -14.18
CA TYR A 330 -0.71 -9.13 -13.15
C TYR A 330 -1.43 -8.45 -11.97
N PHE A 331 -2.56 -9.00 -11.58
CA PHE A 331 -3.37 -8.46 -10.49
C PHE A 331 -4.25 -9.52 -9.83
N ASN A 332 -4.71 -9.21 -8.64
CA ASN A 332 -5.64 -10.02 -7.87
C ASN A 332 -7.00 -9.36 -7.78
N THR A 333 -8.03 -10.18 -7.60
CA THR A 333 -9.40 -9.69 -7.41
C THR A 333 -9.86 -9.91 -5.97
N ASN A 334 -10.61 -8.95 -5.43
CA ASN A 334 -11.26 -9.03 -4.13
C ASN A 334 -12.73 -9.50 -4.28
N ALA A 335 -12.93 -10.59 -5.01
CA ALA A 335 -14.20 -11.28 -5.12
C ALA A 335 -14.37 -12.31 -4.01
N GLN A 336 -15.58 -12.80 -3.77
CA GLN A 336 -15.86 -13.86 -2.79
C GLN A 336 -15.00 -15.12 -3.04
N LYS A 337 -14.68 -15.39 -4.31
CA LYS A 337 -13.63 -16.32 -4.72
C LYS A 337 -12.58 -15.51 -5.45
N GLY A 338 -11.60 -15.01 -4.71
CA GLY A 338 -10.49 -14.25 -5.27
C GLY A 338 -9.70 -15.09 -6.27
N ALA A 339 -9.15 -14.42 -7.28
CA ALA A 339 -8.31 -15.03 -8.31
C ALA A 339 -7.19 -14.07 -8.72
N GLY A 340 -6.06 -14.64 -9.15
CA GLY A 340 -5.02 -13.92 -9.86
C GLY A 340 -5.27 -13.97 -11.35
N TYR A 341 -4.90 -12.92 -12.04
CA TYR A 341 -5.04 -12.79 -13.50
C TYR A 341 -3.77 -12.24 -14.13
N CYS A 342 -3.54 -12.66 -15.37
CA CYS A 342 -2.64 -11.99 -16.28
C CYS A 342 -3.43 -11.56 -17.51
N TYR A 343 -3.28 -10.30 -17.88
CA TYR A 343 -3.80 -9.71 -19.12
C TYR A 343 -2.66 -9.13 -19.94
N SER A 344 -2.79 -9.18 -21.26
CA SER A 344 -1.94 -8.43 -22.18
C SER A 344 -2.69 -7.22 -22.72
N TYR A 345 -1.98 -6.09 -22.90
CA TYR A 345 -2.55 -4.85 -23.43
C TYR A 345 -1.51 -4.13 -24.29
N ASP A 346 -1.89 -3.77 -25.50
CA ASP A 346 -1.01 -3.15 -26.51
C ASP A 346 -1.35 -1.67 -26.81
N GLY A 347 -2.23 -1.06 -25.99
CA GLY A 347 -2.73 0.30 -26.23
C GLY A 347 -3.99 0.35 -27.06
N GLY A 348 -4.58 -0.78 -27.42
CA GLY A 348 -5.84 -0.89 -28.14
C GLY A 348 -7.09 -0.57 -27.32
N THR A 349 -8.24 -1.04 -27.77
CA THR A 349 -9.52 -0.73 -27.16
C THR A 349 -9.82 -1.56 -25.90
N THR A 350 -9.17 -2.71 -25.74
CA THR A 350 -9.31 -3.59 -24.56
C THR A 350 -8.15 -4.56 -24.48
N GLY A 351 -7.85 -5.06 -23.28
CA GLY A 351 -6.84 -6.09 -23.08
C GLY A 351 -7.36 -7.49 -23.36
N SER A 352 -6.43 -8.43 -23.47
CA SER A 352 -6.69 -9.85 -23.69
C SER A 352 -6.27 -10.67 -22.47
N LYS A 353 -7.14 -11.55 -21.98
CA LYS A 353 -6.81 -12.45 -20.88
C LYS A 353 -5.77 -13.48 -21.36
N VAL A 354 -4.66 -13.60 -20.63
CA VAL A 354 -3.60 -14.59 -20.88
C VAL A 354 -3.88 -15.86 -20.06
N TRP A 355 -4.18 -15.71 -18.76
CA TRP A 355 -4.62 -16.78 -17.87
C TRP A 355 -5.40 -16.26 -16.67
#